data_a5957cbfac1fceb1de3b8b33658df8d8
#
_entry.id   a5957cbfac1fceb1de3b8b33658df8d8
#
_cell.length_a   1.000
_cell.length_b   1.000
_cell.length_c   1.000
_cell.angle_alpha   90.00
_cell.angle_beta   90.00
_cell.angle_gamma   90.00
#
_symmetry.space_group_name_H-M   'P 1'
#
loop_
_entity.id
_entity.type
_entity.pdbx_description
1 polymer ?
#
loop_
_entity_poly.entity_id
_entity_poly.type
_entity_poly.pdbx_seq_one_letter_code
_entity_poly.pdbx_strand_id
1 'polypeptide(L)'
;MKVDYVIASGTERAVAACRVALGGIAEVDIRVGSVPETGWDCDAAILNGPLAHERYGGAPRRGEVQILANRLKDGAPPVIVAAAPRAMDRAVTEPTDVEIEDYVQDVLTSCVSAIVAAFPDRGEVRVLVHLEGAALDRPAIEVPLRGIRRFLTESRRS
;
A
#
# COMPACT_ATOMS: atom_id res chain seq x y z
N MET A 1 7.14 -0.49 17.57
CA MET A 1 6.59 0.67 16.83
C MET A 1 5.17 0.39 16.42
N LYS A 2 4.30 1.34 16.64
CA LYS A 2 2.90 1.24 16.22
C LYS A 2 2.76 1.74 14.78
N VAL A 3 2.05 1.01 13.93
CA VAL A 3 1.77 1.41 12.56
C VAL A 3 0.26 1.58 12.39
N ASP A 4 -0.14 2.80 12.02
CA ASP A 4 -1.52 3.11 11.67
C ASP A 4 -1.65 3.13 10.15
N TYR A 5 -2.80 2.71 9.64
CA TYR A 5 -3.01 2.62 8.20
C TYR A 5 -4.15 3.50 7.73
N VAL A 6 -3.93 4.15 6.60
CA VAL A 6 -4.98 4.77 5.81
C VAL A 6 -5.10 3.96 4.54
N ILE A 7 -6.28 3.39 4.31
CA ILE A 7 -6.58 2.65 3.08
C ILE A 7 -7.46 3.55 2.23
N ALA A 8 -7.07 3.79 1.00
CA ALA A 8 -7.75 4.77 0.16
C ALA A 8 -7.91 4.30 -1.28
N SER A 9 -8.88 4.88 -1.95
CA SER A 9 -9.10 4.69 -3.39
C SER A 9 -9.68 5.99 -3.97
N GLY A 10 -9.45 6.21 -5.24
CA GLY A 10 -10.04 7.31 -5.97
C GLY A 10 -11.52 7.12 -6.30
N THR A 11 -12.10 5.95 -6.06
CA THR A 11 -13.50 5.66 -6.36
C THR A 11 -14.29 5.35 -5.11
N GLU A 12 -15.52 5.86 -5.04
CA GLU A 12 -16.41 5.59 -3.92
C GLU A 12 -16.81 4.12 -3.84
N ARG A 13 -16.93 3.47 -5.00
CA ARG A 13 -17.26 2.05 -5.08
C ARG A 13 -16.20 1.18 -4.39
N ALA A 14 -14.93 1.44 -4.67
CA ALA A 14 -13.83 0.72 -4.05
C ALA A 14 -13.74 1.01 -2.55
N VAL A 15 -13.98 2.28 -2.15
CA VAL A 15 -13.99 2.66 -0.74
C VAL A 15 -15.14 1.96 0.01
N ALA A 16 -16.31 1.83 -0.60
CA ALA A 16 -17.42 1.08 0.00
C ALA A 16 -17.02 -0.40 0.23
N ALA A 17 -16.36 -1.02 -0.74
CA ALA A 17 -15.83 -2.37 -0.59
C ALA A 17 -14.79 -2.47 0.53
N CYS A 18 -13.92 -1.47 0.67
CA CYS A 18 -12.95 -1.39 1.76
C CYS A 18 -13.65 -1.35 3.12
N ARG A 19 -14.70 -0.56 3.26
CA ARG A 19 -15.44 -0.46 4.52
C ARG A 19 -16.07 -1.79 4.91
N VAL A 20 -16.57 -2.54 3.94
CA VAL A 20 -17.11 -3.88 4.20
C VAL A 20 -16.01 -4.85 4.62
N ALA A 21 -14.90 -4.85 3.90
CA ALA A 21 -13.82 -5.81 4.14
C ALA A 21 -12.99 -5.50 5.39
N LEU A 22 -12.79 -4.22 5.72
CA LEU A 22 -11.81 -3.78 6.71
C LEU A 22 -12.42 -3.02 7.90
N GLY A 23 -13.72 -2.74 7.87
CA GLY A 23 -14.37 -1.87 8.85
C GLY A 23 -14.37 -2.34 10.30
N GLY A 24 -14.06 -3.62 10.54
CA GLY A 24 -13.95 -4.15 11.91
C GLY A 24 -12.53 -4.11 12.47
N ILE A 25 -11.57 -3.62 11.72
CA ILE A 25 -10.17 -3.58 12.13
C ILE A 25 -9.87 -2.19 12.72
N ALA A 26 -9.47 -2.15 13.99
CA ALA A 26 -9.14 -0.89 14.65
C ALA A 26 -7.87 -0.28 14.03
N GLU A 27 -7.72 1.04 14.17
CA GLU A 27 -6.54 1.77 13.69
C GLU A 27 -6.38 1.78 12.17
N VAL A 28 -7.47 1.51 11.45
CA VAL A 28 -7.54 1.60 9.99
C VAL A 28 -8.55 2.70 9.65
N ASP A 29 -8.09 3.70 8.92
CA ASP A 29 -8.93 4.77 8.40
C ASP A 29 -9.13 4.54 6.91
N ILE A 30 -10.33 4.78 6.41
CA ILE A 30 -10.67 4.52 5.00
C ILE A 30 -11.12 5.83 4.36
N ARG A 31 -10.48 6.22 3.28
CA ARG A 31 -10.69 7.51 2.63
C ARG A 31 -10.89 7.39 1.13
N VAL A 32 -11.63 8.33 0.56
CA VAL A 32 -11.80 8.45 -0.89
C VAL A 32 -11.03 9.68 -1.38
N GLY A 33 -10.28 9.53 -2.47
CA GLY A 33 -9.53 10.61 -3.09
C GLY A 33 -8.22 10.15 -3.72
N SER A 34 -7.46 11.10 -4.21
CA SER A 34 -6.12 10.85 -4.77
C SER A 34 -5.10 10.60 -3.65
N VAL A 35 -3.88 10.25 -4.04
CA VAL A 35 -2.79 10.07 -3.08
C VAL A 35 -2.55 11.33 -2.24
N PRO A 36 -2.42 12.54 -2.82
CA PRO A 36 -2.28 13.76 -2.00
C PRO A 36 -3.49 14.05 -1.11
N GLU A 37 -4.71 13.83 -1.64
CA GLU A 37 -5.93 14.11 -0.89
C GLU A 37 -6.13 13.19 0.30
N THR A 38 -5.63 11.96 0.23
CA THR A 38 -5.84 10.95 1.27
C THR A 38 -4.64 10.73 2.17
N GLY A 39 -3.45 11.15 1.75
CA GLY A 39 -2.20 10.89 2.48
C GLY A 39 -1.54 12.12 3.11
N TRP A 40 -2.24 13.27 3.12
CA TRP A 40 -1.65 14.53 3.60
C TRP A 40 -1.17 14.48 5.06
N ASP A 41 -1.74 13.62 5.88
CA ASP A 41 -1.37 13.44 7.29
C ASP A 41 -0.60 12.14 7.55
N CYS A 42 -0.17 11.44 6.49
CA CYS A 42 0.61 10.22 6.60
C CYS A 42 2.11 10.50 6.55
N ASP A 43 2.87 9.60 7.12
CA ASP A 43 4.34 9.66 7.10
C ASP A 43 4.90 9.06 5.82
N ALA A 44 4.24 8.07 5.27
CA ALA A 44 4.69 7.38 4.07
C ALA A 44 3.51 6.91 3.22
N ALA A 45 3.73 6.81 1.92
CA ALA A 45 2.76 6.24 0.98
C ALA A 45 3.41 5.12 0.16
N ILE A 46 2.69 4.03 0.01
CA ILE A 46 3.13 2.91 -0.84
C ILE A 46 2.60 3.14 -2.25
N LEU A 47 3.52 3.22 -3.22
CA LEU A 47 3.19 3.39 -4.63
C LEU A 47 3.82 2.29 -5.47
N ASN A 48 3.20 1.97 -6.60
CA ASN A 48 3.82 1.06 -7.56
C ASN A 48 5.04 1.72 -8.22
N GLY A 49 5.98 0.90 -8.69
CA GLY A 49 7.22 1.37 -9.28
C GLY A 49 7.05 2.37 -10.42
N PRO A 50 6.20 2.10 -11.43
CA PRO A 50 5.98 3.03 -12.53
C PRO A 50 5.49 4.42 -12.09
N LEU A 51 4.53 4.48 -11.19
CA LEU A 51 4.01 5.75 -10.68
C LEU A 51 5.09 6.49 -9.87
N ALA A 52 5.83 5.78 -9.04
CA ALA A 52 6.92 6.37 -8.27
C ALA A 52 8.02 6.91 -9.19
N HIS A 53 8.35 6.18 -10.25
CA HIS A 53 9.33 6.62 -11.24
C HIS A 53 8.88 7.91 -11.93
N GLU A 54 7.63 7.94 -12.39
CA GLU A 54 7.10 9.08 -13.12
C GLU A 54 7.07 10.35 -12.28
N ARG A 55 6.66 10.27 -11.02
CA ARG A 55 6.43 11.45 -10.17
C ARG A 55 7.58 11.76 -9.22
N TYR A 56 8.24 10.75 -8.69
CA TYR A 56 9.22 10.91 -7.60
C TYR A 56 10.61 10.39 -7.95
N GLY A 57 10.81 9.90 -9.16
CA GLY A 57 12.13 9.50 -9.65
C GLY A 57 12.61 8.13 -9.23
N GLY A 58 11.77 7.33 -8.59
CA GLY A 58 12.16 5.99 -8.15
C GLY A 58 12.38 5.02 -9.32
N ALA A 59 13.23 4.04 -9.10
CA ALA A 59 13.51 2.99 -10.09
C ALA A 59 13.89 1.69 -9.36
N PRO A 60 12.97 1.10 -8.56
CA PRO A 60 13.28 -0.13 -7.86
C PRO A 60 13.42 -1.29 -8.83
N ARG A 61 14.36 -2.18 -8.54
CA ARG A 61 14.49 -3.43 -9.30
C ARG A 61 13.38 -4.40 -8.87
N ARG A 62 13.09 -5.35 -9.76
CA ARG A 62 12.08 -6.37 -9.48
C ARG A 62 12.37 -7.07 -8.16
N GLY A 63 11.37 -7.14 -7.29
CA GLY A 63 11.49 -7.73 -5.96
C GLY A 63 12.05 -6.82 -4.90
N GLU A 64 12.40 -5.58 -5.26
CA GLU A 64 12.96 -4.59 -4.33
C GLU A 64 11.93 -3.54 -3.92
N VAL A 65 12.21 -2.91 -2.79
CA VAL A 65 11.47 -1.75 -2.30
C VAL A 65 12.46 -0.61 -2.16
N GLN A 66 12.09 0.54 -2.68
CA GLN A 66 12.93 1.74 -2.64
C GLN A 66 12.26 2.83 -1.82
N ILE A 67 13.01 3.42 -0.89
CA ILE A 67 12.55 4.56 -0.08
C ILE A 67 12.99 5.85 -0.77
N LEU A 68 12.02 6.73 -1.02
CA LEU A 68 12.25 8.00 -1.70
C LEU A 68 11.79 9.16 -0.84
N ALA A 69 12.50 10.27 -0.90
CA ALA A 69 12.05 11.52 -0.31
C ALA A 69 11.11 12.24 -1.29
N ASN A 70 9.94 12.63 -0.83
CA ASN A 70 9.04 13.47 -1.62
C ASN A 70 9.51 14.91 -1.53
N ARG A 71 10.13 15.41 -2.60
CA ARG A 71 10.62 16.79 -2.69
C ARG A 71 9.61 17.72 -3.38
N LEU A 72 8.49 17.16 -3.85
CA LEU A 72 7.41 17.94 -4.42
C LEU A 72 6.52 18.42 -3.29
N LYS A 73 6.00 19.63 -3.41
CA LYS A 73 5.04 20.16 -2.43
C LYS A 73 3.63 19.90 -2.94
N ASP A 74 3.32 18.62 -3.14
CA ASP A 74 2.08 18.18 -3.78
C ASP A 74 1.02 17.67 -2.80
N GLY A 75 1.31 17.69 -1.50
CA GLY A 75 0.39 17.20 -0.47
C GLY A 75 0.54 15.71 -0.15
N ALA A 76 1.28 14.96 -0.95
CA ALA A 76 1.56 13.56 -0.66
C ALA A 76 2.53 13.45 0.53
N PRO A 77 2.62 12.28 1.19
CA PRO A 77 3.51 12.09 2.32
C PRO A 77 4.97 12.39 2.01
N PRO A 78 5.78 12.76 3.02
CA PRO A 78 7.19 13.09 2.82
C PRO A 78 8.05 11.90 2.40
N VAL A 79 7.62 10.68 2.68
CA VAL A 79 8.32 9.46 2.27
C VAL A 79 7.44 8.70 1.30
N ILE A 80 8.03 8.33 0.17
CA ILE A 80 7.37 7.51 -0.85
C ILE A 80 8.09 6.17 -0.88
N VAL A 81 7.32 5.10 -0.82
CA VAL A 81 7.85 3.74 -0.89
C VAL A 81 7.48 3.16 -2.24
N ALA A 82 8.48 3.03 -3.10
CA ALA A 82 8.29 2.48 -4.43
C ALA A 82 8.47 0.96 -4.38
N ALA A 83 7.43 0.23 -4.75
CA ALA A 83 7.45 -1.21 -4.76
C ALA A 83 7.55 -1.74 -6.19
N ALA A 84 8.51 -2.62 -6.42
CA ALA A 84 8.60 -3.41 -7.64
C ALA A 84 8.56 -4.89 -7.24
N PRO A 85 7.40 -5.40 -6.83
CA PRO A 85 7.29 -6.77 -6.36
C PRO A 85 7.62 -7.73 -7.47
N ARG A 86 7.97 -8.96 -7.10
CA ARG A 86 8.16 -10.03 -8.08
C ARG A 86 6.89 -10.14 -8.89
N ALA A 87 7.03 -10.11 -10.21
CA ALA A 87 5.90 -10.39 -11.07
C ALA A 87 5.38 -11.79 -10.73
N MET A 88 4.07 -11.90 -10.63
CA MET A 88 3.48 -13.22 -10.62
C MET A 88 3.87 -13.87 -11.93
N ASP A 89 4.71 -14.90 -11.86
CA ASP A 89 5.24 -15.54 -13.05
C ASP A 89 4.13 -16.30 -13.77
N ARG A 90 3.60 -15.69 -14.82
CA ARG A 90 2.47 -16.22 -15.56
C ARG A 90 2.68 -16.05 -17.06
N ALA A 91 3.14 -17.10 -17.66
CA ALA A 91 3.26 -17.12 -19.10
C ALA A 91 1.90 -17.28 -19.79
N VAL A 92 0.92 -17.93 -19.17
CA VAL A 92 -0.28 -18.40 -19.88
C VAL A 92 -1.59 -18.29 -19.11
N THR A 93 -1.58 -18.30 -17.77
CA THR A 93 -2.83 -18.33 -16.98
C THR A 93 -2.93 -17.14 -16.05
N GLU A 94 -4.16 -16.70 -15.82
CA GLU A 94 -4.41 -15.67 -14.83
C GLU A 94 -4.13 -16.20 -13.43
N PRO A 95 -3.64 -15.33 -12.50
CA PRO A 95 -3.38 -15.76 -11.14
C PRO A 95 -4.68 -16.18 -10.42
N THR A 96 -4.58 -17.16 -9.56
CA THR A 96 -5.67 -17.57 -8.70
C THR A 96 -5.92 -16.52 -7.61
N ASP A 97 -7.07 -16.58 -6.96
CA ASP A 97 -7.38 -15.69 -5.84
C ASP A 97 -6.35 -15.81 -4.72
N VAL A 98 -5.93 -17.02 -4.39
CA VAL A 98 -4.90 -17.26 -3.36
C VAL A 98 -3.57 -16.60 -3.75
N GLU A 99 -3.18 -16.70 -5.00
CA GLU A 99 -1.96 -16.07 -5.50
C GLU A 99 -2.02 -14.55 -5.41
N ILE A 100 -3.17 -13.96 -5.69
CA ILE A 100 -3.38 -12.52 -5.56
C ILE A 100 -3.30 -12.09 -4.09
N GLU A 101 -3.96 -12.82 -3.19
CA GLU A 101 -3.92 -12.54 -1.76
C GLU A 101 -2.48 -12.62 -1.23
N ASP A 102 -1.74 -13.65 -1.60
CA ASP A 102 -0.35 -13.83 -1.19
C ASP A 102 0.55 -12.71 -1.74
N TYR A 103 0.35 -12.34 -3.00
CA TYR A 103 1.07 -11.23 -3.63
C TYR A 103 0.86 -9.92 -2.87
N VAL A 104 -0.39 -9.59 -2.56
CA VAL A 104 -0.74 -8.38 -1.82
C VAL A 104 -0.09 -8.38 -0.44
N GLN A 105 -0.16 -9.49 0.26
CA GLN A 105 0.43 -9.63 1.58
C GLN A 105 1.96 -9.46 1.53
N ASP A 106 2.62 -10.04 0.54
CA ASP A 106 4.08 -9.92 0.37
C ASP A 106 4.50 -8.48 0.07
N VAL A 107 3.77 -7.80 -0.80
CA VAL A 107 4.04 -6.39 -1.13
C VAL A 107 3.94 -5.52 0.13
N LEU A 108 2.85 -5.67 0.87
CA LEU A 108 2.64 -4.86 2.08
C LEU A 108 3.68 -5.19 3.16
N THR A 109 4.00 -6.46 3.35
CA THR A 109 5.02 -6.86 4.32
C THR A 109 6.37 -6.23 3.99
N SER A 110 6.80 -6.31 2.74
CA SER A 110 8.07 -5.74 2.31
C SER A 110 8.10 -4.21 2.45
N CYS A 111 7.03 -3.54 2.03
CA CYS A 111 6.94 -2.08 2.10
C CYS A 111 6.90 -1.58 3.53
N VAL A 112 6.09 -2.18 4.38
CA VAL A 112 5.97 -1.74 5.78
C VAL A 112 7.25 -2.03 6.55
N SER A 113 7.92 -3.14 6.28
CA SER A 113 9.24 -3.42 6.88
C SER A 113 10.26 -2.34 6.53
N ALA A 114 10.27 -1.91 5.26
CA ALA A 114 11.16 -0.84 4.82
C ALA A 114 10.81 0.50 5.47
N ILE A 115 9.52 0.80 5.63
CA ILE A 115 9.06 2.03 6.29
C ILE A 115 9.49 2.04 7.75
N VAL A 116 9.25 0.97 8.47
CA VAL A 116 9.64 0.84 9.88
C VAL A 116 11.15 1.05 10.05
N ALA A 117 11.95 0.47 9.17
CA ALA A 117 13.40 0.66 9.17
C ALA A 117 13.82 2.10 8.86
N ALA A 118 13.02 2.83 8.09
CA ALA A 118 13.31 4.23 7.74
C ALA A 118 12.98 5.22 8.87
N PHE A 119 12.23 4.81 9.88
CA PHE A 119 11.86 5.65 11.02
C PHE A 119 12.28 5.00 12.35
N PRO A 120 13.60 4.79 12.57
CA PRO A 120 14.07 3.99 13.72
C PRO A 120 13.76 4.61 15.08
N ASP A 121 13.61 5.94 15.14
CA ASP A 121 13.41 6.66 16.41
C ASP A 121 11.94 7.07 16.64
N ARG A 122 11.04 6.56 15.81
CA ARG A 122 9.61 6.89 15.93
C ARG A 122 8.87 5.81 16.70
N GLY A 123 7.96 6.23 17.58
CA GLY A 123 7.06 5.31 18.28
C GLY A 123 5.84 4.93 17.45
N GLU A 124 5.50 5.75 16.46
CA GLU A 124 4.31 5.59 15.64
C GLU A 124 4.56 6.10 14.23
N VAL A 125 4.04 5.39 13.24
CA VAL A 125 4.10 5.76 11.82
C VAL A 125 2.73 5.54 11.21
N ARG A 126 2.29 6.48 10.39
CA ARG A 126 1.05 6.34 9.63
C ARG A 126 1.37 6.11 8.16
N VAL A 127 0.82 5.05 7.59
CA VAL A 127 1.11 4.59 6.23
C VAL A 127 -0.14 4.64 5.37
N LEU A 128 -0.03 5.29 4.22
CA LEU A 128 -1.07 5.28 3.20
C LEU A 128 -0.90 4.08 2.28
N VAL A 129 -1.94 3.29 2.14
CA VAL A 129 -2.08 2.27 1.10
C VAL A 129 -3.20 2.74 0.17
N HIS A 130 -2.82 3.33 -0.95
CA HIS A 130 -3.78 3.78 -1.95
C HIS A 130 -3.92 2.67 -2.99
N LEU A 131 -5.13 2.16 -3.21
CA LEU A 131 -5.32 0.96 -4.04
C LEU A 131 -4.76 1.14 -5.45
N GLU A 132 -5.16 2.18 -6.15
CA GLU A 132 -4.69 2.45 -7.50
C GLU A 132 -3.22 2.88 -7.51
N GLY A 133 -2.82 3.69 -6.53
CA GLY A 133 -1.43 4.15 -6.41
C GLY A 133 -0.45 3.02 -6.17
N ALA A 134 -0.86 1.99 -5.47
CA ALA A 134 -0.01 0.82 -5.19
C ALA A 134 -0.26 -0.34 -6.16
N ALA A 135 -1.11 -0.14 -7.18
CA ALA A 135 -1.51 -1.16 -8.17
C ALA A 135 -2.15 -2.39 -7.51
N LEU A 136 -3.01 -2.15 -6.52
CA LEU A 136 -3.77 -3.20 -5.82
C LEU A 136 -5.24 -3.22 -6.21
N ASP A 137 -5.63 -2.45 -7.23
CA ASP A 137 -7.01 -2.26 -7.67
C ASP A 137 -7.40 -3.25 -8.78
N ARG A 138 -7.11 -4.52 -8.60
CA ARG A 138 -7.43 -5.54 -9.59
C ARG A 138 -8.94 -5.74 -9.73
N PRO A 139 -9.43 -6.18 -10.92
CA PRO A 139 -10.81 -6.63 -11.06
C PRO A 139 -11.15 -7.67 -10.00
N ALA A 140 -12.41 -7.68 -9.56
CA ALA A 140 -12.83 -8.40 -8.35
C ALA A 140 -12.08 -7.87 -7.14
N ILE A 141 -12.35 -6.61 -6.79
CA ILE A 141 -11.63 -5.85 -5.76
C ILE A 141 -11.64 -6.58 -4.40
N GLU A 142 -12.62 -7.42 -4.13
CA GLU A 142 -12.71 -8.19 -2.90
C GLU A 142 -11.51 -9.14 -2.71
N VAL A 143 -10.85 -9.56 -3.79
CA VAL A 143 -9.71 -10.48 -3.70
C VAL A 143 -8.46 -9.77 -3.13
N PRO A 144 -7.98 -8.66 -3.70
CA PRO A 144 -6.87 -7.93 -3.06
C PRO A 144 -7.23 -7.40 -1.69
N LEU A 145 -8.50 -7.07 -1.43
CA LEU A 145 -8.93 -6.63 -0.10
C LEU A 145 -8.80 -7.75 0.94
N ARG A 146 -9.03 -9.00 0.56
CA ARG A 146 -8.76 -10.14 1.47
C ARG A 146 -7.28 -10.22 1.80
N GLY A 147 -6.40 -9.97 0.84
CA GLY A 147 -4.95 -9.92 1.08
C GLY A 147 -4.57 -8.81 2.05
N ILE A 148 -5.15 -7.63 1.88
CA ILE A 148 -4.94 -6.51 2.79
C ILE A 148 -5.44 -6.86 4.19
N ARG A 149 -6.62 -7.44 4.31
CA ARG A 149 -7.18 -7.87 5.59
C ARG A 149 -6.27 -8.88 6.29
N ARG A 150 -5.76 -9.87 5.58
CA ARG A 150 -4.83 -10.86 6.12
C ARG A 150 -3.58 -10.18 6.66
N PHE A 151 -3.00 -9.27 5.89
CA PHE A 151 -1.81 -8.52 6.30
C PHE A 151 -2.09 -7.74 7.60
N LEU A 152 -3.16 -6.96 7.64
CA LEU A 152 -3.51 -6.13 8.79
C LEU A 152 -3.79 -6.98 10.03
N THR A 153 -4.46 -8.11 9.87
CA THR A 153 -4.79 -9.00 10.98
C THR A 153 -3.54 -9.71 11.52
N GLU A 154 -2.67 -10.20 10.65
CA GLU A 154 -1.46 -10.90 11.05
C GLU A 154 -0.41 -9.96 11.66
N SER A 155 -0.26 -8.76 11.13
CA SER A 155 0.70 -7.80 11.67
C SER A 155 0.38 -7.36 13.10
N ARG A 156 -0.86 -7.51 13.54
CA ARG A 156 -1.30 -7.18 14.91
C ARG A 156 -1.00 -8.28 15.92
N ARG A 157 -0.70 -9.48 15.46
CA ARG A 157 -0.40 -10.63 16.33
C ARG A 157 1.08 -10.71 16.72
N SER A 158 1.89 -9.89 16.09
CA SER A 158 3.33 -9.90 16.36
C SER A 158 3.76 -8.80 17.31
#